data_b575c447b8eea6f19a0a0be8fe5ab40d
#
_entry.id   b575c447b8eea6f19a0a0be8fe5ab40d
#
_cell.length_a   1.000
_cell.length_b   1.000
_cell.length_c   1.000
_cell.angle_alpha   90.00
_cell.angle_beta   90.00
_cell.angle_gamma   90.00
#
_symmetry.space_group_name_H-M   'P 1'
#
loop_
_entity.id
_entity.type
_entity.pdbx_description
1 polymer ?
#
loop_
_entity_poly.entity_id
_entity_poly.type
_entity_poly.pdbx_seq_one_letter_code
_entity_poly.pdbx_strand_id
1 'polypeptide(L)'
;MTTPAFTLRFSPTPRGARLARRLASQQTDAWGWSYGSPVHDTVELVVAELAANAVTHGRVPGRDAELRLSRNADGTRLRVEVSDVRGERLPVPASDGGPLAEGGRGLALVAALAEEWGVAERPGGPGKTVWAVVSCAGPQPVGPTGGALDGLASVPGRAGQGVRQPGWDSPARDAVR
;
A
#
# COMPACT_ATOMS: atom_id res chain seq x y z
N MET A 1 -21.27 9.33 1.86
CA MET A 1 -20.50 8.98 3.07
C MET A 1 -19.03 9.10 2.76
N THR A 2 -18.29 9.92 3.52
CA THR A 2 -16.86 10.15 3.27
C THR A 2 -16.07 8.92 3.70
N THR A 3 -15.32 8.34 2.78
CA THR A 3 -14.42 7.22 3.09
C THR A 3 -13.31 7.68 4.03
N PRO A 4 -13.06 7.01 5.16
CA PRO A 4 -11.98 7.38 6.06
C PRO A 4 -10.64 7.36 5.34
N ALA A 5 -9.92 8.47 5.40
CA ALA A 5 -8.61 8.62 4.77
C ALA A 5 -7.62 9.31 5.72
N PHE A 6 -6.37 8.87 5.67
CA PHE A 6 -5.23 9.47 6.36
C PHE A 6 -4.21 9.90 5.30
N THR A 7 -3.69 11.11 5.41
CA THR A 7 -2.67 11.64 4.48
C THR A 7 -1.52 12.25 5.27
N LEU A 8 -0.31 11.93 4.88
CA LEU A 8 0.92 12.41 5.50
C LEU A 8 1.95 12.79 4.43
N ARG A 9 2.50 14.00 4.50
CA ARG A 9 3.70 14.37 3.74
C ARG A 9 4.94 14.05 4.57
N PHE A 10 5.94 13.47 3.93
CA PHE A 10 7.21 13.13 4.59
C PHE A 10 8.39 13.39 3.66
N SER A 11 9.52 13.77 4.25
CA SER A 11 10.76 13.91 3.51
C SER A 11 11.20 12.55 2.97
N PRO A 12 11.60 12.43 1.68
CA PRO A 12 12.06 11.18 1.10
C PRO A 12 13.49 10.84 1.59
N THR A 13 13.59 10.56 2.87
CA THR A 13 14.79 10.16 3.61
C THR A 13 14.51 8.92 4.44
N PRO A 14 15.53 8.14 4.85
CA PRO A 14 15.32 6.97 5.72
C PRO A 14 14.60 7.32 7.03
N ARG A 15 14.84 8.53 7.57
CA ARG A 15 14.13 9.01 8.78
C ARG A 15 12.68 9.33 8.49
N GLY A 16 12.39 9.98 7.35
CA GLY A 16 11.03 10.30 6.94
C GLY A 16 10.22 9.04 6.63
N ALA A 17 10.81 8.05 5.95
CA ALA A 17 10.15 6.77 5.69
C ALA A 17 9.82 6.01 6.99
N ARG A 18 10.73 6.02 7.98
CA ARG A 18 10.46 5.42 9.30
C ARG A 18 9.33 6.12 10.03
N LEU A 19 9.26 7.46 9.95
CA LEU A 19 8.16 8.22 10.54
C LEU A 19 6.83 7.90 9.84
N ALA A 20 6.82 7.85 8.50
CA ALA A 20 5.65 7.50 7.72
C ALA A 20 5.12 6.11 8.09
N ARG A 21 5.99 5.08 8.18
CA ARG A 21 5.63 3.74 8.64
C ARG A 21 5.01 3.76 10.03
N ARG A 22 5.64 4.46 10.99
CA ARG A 22 5.14 4.53 12.38
C ARG A 22 3.75 5.17 12.46
N LEU A 23 3.53 6.29 11.75
CA LEU A 23 2.24 6.98 11.77
C LEU A 23 1.16 6.18 11.04
N ALA A 24 1.51 5.48 9.96
CA ALA A 24 0.62 4.54 9.30
C ALA A 24 0.20 3.40 10.24
N SER A 25 1.15 2.82 10.98
CA SER A 25 0.92 1.78 11.97
C SER A 25 -0.06 2.26 13.06
N GLN A 26 0.14 3.46 13.62
CA GLN A 26 -0.77 4.07 14.58
C GLN A 26 -2.17 4.30 13.99
N GLN A 27 -2.25 4.75 12.74
CA GLN A 27 -3.53 4.99 12.08
C GLN A 27 -4.29 3.68 11.81
N THR A 28 -3.57 2.61 11.45
CA THR A 28 -4.15 1.28 11.23
C THR A 28 -4.75 0.74 12.52
N ASP A 29 -4.04 0.87 13.65
CA ASP A 29 -4.56 0.52 14.98
C ASP A 29 -5.80 1.36 15.36
N ALA A 30 -5.76 2.67 15.14
CA ALA A 30 -6.88 3.56 15.38
C ALA A 30 -8.12 3.24 14.54
N TRP A 31 -7.95 2.59 13.40
CA TRP A 31 -9.06 2.10 12.57
C TRP A 31 -9.58 0.72 12.97
N GLY A 32 -9.01 0.12 14.03
CA GLY A 32 -9.47 -1.12 14.64
C GLY A 32 -8.65 -2.38 14.29
N TRP A 33 -7.57 -2.24 13.51
CA TRP A 33 -6.64 -3.35 13.28
C TRP A 33 -5.47 -3.27 14.25
N SER A 34 -5.61 -3.95 15.38
CA SER A 34 -4.66 -3.91 16.49
C SER A 34 -3.24 -4.26 16.09
N TYR A 35 -2.26 -3.68 16.78
CA TYR A 35 -0.85 -4.03 16.65
C TYR A 35 -0.64 -5.55 16.73
N GLY A 36 0.15 -6.10 15.80
CA GLY A 36 0.43 -7.54 15.70
C GLY A 36 -0.71 -8.36 15.08
N SER A 37 -1.80 -7.74 14.63
CA SER A 37 -2.77 -8.45 13.80
C SER A 37 -2.22 -8.66 12.39
N PRO A 38 -2.63 -9.74 11.68
CA PRO A 38 -2.16 -10.00 10.32
C PRO A 38 -2.37 -8.82 9.36
N VAL A 39 -3.49 -8.12 9.46
CA VAL A 39 -3.79 -6.94 8.65
C VAL A 39 -2.84 -5.80 8.98
N HIS A 40 -2.66 -5.51 10.27
CA HIS A 40 -1.77 -4.46 10.74
C HIS A 40 -0.33 -4.69 10.23
N ASP A 41 0.21 -5.90 10.43
CA ASP A 41 1.56 -6.25 10.04
C ASP A 41 1.75 -6.19 8.52
N THR A 42 0.74 -6.63 7.76
CA THR A 42 0.75 -6.53 6.30
C THR A 42 0.78 -5.08 5.83
N VAL A 43 -0.08 -4.22 6.39
CA VAL A 43 -0.11 -2.78 6.05
C VAL A 43 1.22 -2.12 6.41
N GLU A 44 1.79 -2.41 7.58
CA GLU A 44 3.08 -1.86 8.01
C GLU A 44 4.21 -2.24 7.06
N LEU A 45 4.27 -3.51 6.61
CA LEU A 45 5.25 -3.97 5.62
C LEU A 45 5.05 -3.28 4.27
N VAL A 46 3.84 -3.22 3.75
CA VAL A 46 3.54 -2.55 2.48
C VAL A 46 3.94 -1.07 2.54
N VAL A 47 3.59 -0.36 3.60
CA VAL A 47 4.00 1.05 3.79
C VAL A 47 5.51 1.18 3.84
N ALA A 48 6.21 0.28 4.55
CA ALA A 48 7.67 0.31 4.64
C ALA A 48 8.32 0.20 3.25
N GLU A 49 7.87 -0.73 2.42
CA GLU A 49 8.40 -0.96 1.08
C GLU A 49 8.09 0.20 0.12
N LEU A 50 6.85 0.70 0.12
CA LEU A 50 6.47 1.82 -0.74
C LEU A 50 7.19 3.12 -0.33
N ALA A 51 7.35 3.38 0.97
CA ALA A 51 8.10 4.54 1.45
C ALA A 51 9.61 4.41 1.16
N ALA A 52 10.20 3.22 1.28
CA ALA A 52 11.59 2.96 0.91
C ALA A 52 11.82 3.19 -0.59
N ASN A 53 10.88 2.77 -1.45
CA ASN A 53 10.93 3.04 -2.88
C ASN A 53 10.93 4.54 -3.19
N ALA A 54 10.12 5.34 -2.50
CA ALA A 54 10.12 6.79 -2.65
C ALA A 54 11.46 7.42 -2.23
N VAL A 55 12.12 6.89 -1.19
CA VAL A 55 13.45 7.34 -0.76
C VAL A 55 14.51 7.01 -1.79
N THR A 56 14.50 5.80 -2.34
CA THR A 56 15.54 5.29 -3.23
C THR A 56 15.37 5.82 -4.66
N HIS A 57 14.15 5.88 -5.16
CA HIS A 57 13.87 6.15 -6.57
C HIS A 57 13.12 7.46 -6.81
N GLY A 58 12.42 7.99 -5.80
CA GLY A 58 11.54 9.17 -5.90
C GLY A 58 12.14 10.45 -5.36
N ARG A 59 13.36 10.40 -4.78
CA ARG A 59 13.95 11.55 -4.09
C ARG A 59 14.31 12.69 -5.05
N VAL A 60 13.71 13.85 -4.79
CA VAL A 60 14.08 15.15 -5.36
C VAL A 60 14.34 16.11 -4.19
N PRO A 61 15.51 16.79 -4.12
CA PRO A 61 15.82 17.74 -3.05
C PRO A 61 14.72 18.82 -2.92
N GLY A 62 14.29 19.09 -1.69
CA GLY A 62 13.26 20.09 -1.40
C GLY A 62 11.84 19.70 -1.77
N ARG A 63 11.61 18.44 -2.13
CA ARG A 63 10.26 17.92 -2.44
C ARG A 63 9.91 16.74 -1.55
N ASP A 64 8.74 16.81 -0.92
CA ASP A 64 8.22 15.74 -0.08
C ASP A 64 7.50 14.66 -0.88
N ALA A 65 7.56 13.44 -0.37
CA ALA A 65 6.66 12.36 -0.76
C ALA A 65 5.36 12.45 0.06
N GLU A 66 4.31 11.81 -0.43
CA GLU A 66 3.01 11.76 0.25
C GLU A 66 2.56 10.31 0.42
N LEU A 67 2.28 9.92 1.65
CA LEU A 67 1.61 8.68 2.00
C LEU A 67 0.12 8.96 2.18
N ARG A 68 -0.73 8.14 1.57
CA ARG A 68 -2.16 8.12 1.80
C ARG A 68 -2.62 6.72 2.13
N LEU A 69 -3.41 6.60 3.19
CA LEU A 69 -4.16 5.40 3.53
C LEU A 69 -5.64 5.69 3.36
N SER A 70 -6.39 4.78 2.77
CA SER A 70 -7.84 4.87 2.69
C SER A 70 -8.44 3.48 2.78
N ARG A 71 -9.58 3.38 3.47
CA ARG A 71 -10.32 2.11 3.53
C ARG A 71 -11.63 2.25 2.77
N ASN A 72 -12.08 1.17 2.14
CA ASN A 72 -13.39 1.15 1.49
C ASN A 72 -14.55 1.24 2.52
N ALA A 73 -15.75 1.46 2.02
CA ALA A 73 -16.92 1.75 2.86
C ALA A 73 -17.30 0.59 3.82
N ASP A 74 -17.08 -0.65 3.40
CA ASP A 74 -17.38 -1.85 4.19
C ASP A 74 -16.21 -2.27 5.12
N GLY A 75 -15.06 -1.60 5.04
CA GLY A 75 -13.89 -1.88 5.87
C GLY A 75 -13.15 -3.17 5.51
N THR A 76 -13.45 -3.82 4.40
CA THR A 76 -12.83 -5.08 3.98
C THR A 76 -11.51 -4.91 3.26
N ARG A 77 -11.20 -3.70 2.80
CA ARG A 77 -9.98 -3.36 2.05
C ARG A 77 -9.37 -2.05 2.52
N LEU A 78 -8.05 -2.03 2.55
CA LEU A 78 -7.26 -0.84 2.82
C LEU A 78 -6.33 -0.58 1.63
N ARG A 79 -6.38 0.63 1.10
CA ARG A 79 -5.49 1.08 0.04
C ARG A 79 -4.37 1.92 0.62
N VAL A 80 -3.15 1.56 0.29
CA VAL A 80 -1.91 2.27 0.60
C VAL A 80 -1.41 2.92 -0.67
N GLU A 81 -1.10 4.21 -0.64
CA GLU A 81 -0.58 4.97 -1.77
C GLU A 81 0.61 5.78 -1.32
N VAL A 82 1.71 5.71 -2.06
CA VAL A 82 2.87 6.60 -1.87
C VAL A 82 3.14 7.31 -3.17
N SER A 83 3.03 8.64 -3.14
CA SER A 83 3.30 9.52 -4.27
C SER A 83 4.65 10.20 -4.12
N ASP A 84 5.46 10.18 -5.17
CA ASP A 84 6.69 10.94 -5.28
C ASP A 84 6.65 11.87 -6.51
N VAL A 85 7.60 12.80 -6.59
CA VAL A 85 7.63 13.80 -7.66
C VAL A 85 8.46 13.36 -8.88
N ARG A 86 9.03 12.16 -8.87
CA ARG A 86 9.89 11.63 -9.93
C ARG A 86 9.11 10.63 -10.80
N GLY A 87 8.56 11.11 -11.92
CA GLY A 87 7.77 10.30 -12.84
C GLY A 87 8.59 9.40 -13.78
N GLU A 88 9.88 9.70 -13.97
CA GLU A 88 10.69 9.13 -15.06
C GLU A 88 11.14 7.67 -14.85
N ARG A 89 11.04 7.12 -13.64
CA ARG A 89 11.38 5.74 -13.34
C ARG A 89 10.18 5.01 -12.76
N LEU A 90 9.52 4.27 -13.63
CA LEU A 90 8.56 3.27 -13.19
C LEU A 90 9.31 2.17 -12.42
N PRO A 91 8.86 1.79 -11.21
CA PRO A 91 9.39 0.63 -10.54
C PRO A 91 9.07 -0.61 -11.40
N VAL A 92 10.11 -1.31 -11.84
CA VAL A 92 9.97 -2.56 -12.57
C VAL A 92 10.08 -3.69 -11.57
N PRO A 93 9.12 -4.62 -11.47
CA PRO A 93 9.31 -5.88 -10.77
C PRO A 93 10.52 -6.59 -11.37
N ALA A 94 11.35 -7.20 -10.55
CA ALA A 94 12.43 -8.03 -11.05
C ALA A 94 11.83 -9.17 -11.89
N SER A 95 12.06 -9.16 -13.19
CA SER A 95 11.77 -10.27 -14.07
C SER A 95 12.71 -11.42 -13.75
N ASP A 96 12.17 -12.64 -13.79
CA ASP A 96 12.85 -13.89 -13.48
C ASP A 96 14.23 -13.97 -14.14
N GLY A 97 15.30 -14.05 -13.33
CA GLY A 97 16.62 -14.51 -13.75
C GLY A 97 17.79 -13.54 -13.68
N GLY A 98 17.62 -12.29 -13.24
CA GLY A 98 18.74 -11.38 -12.98
C GLY A 98 19.11 -11.29 -11.49
N PRO A 99 20.38 -10.88 -11.14
CA PRO A 99 20.68 -10.54 -9.76
C PRO A 99 19.72 -9.44 -9.32
N LEU A 100 18.90 -9.74 -8.31
CA LEU A 100 17.89 -8.82 -7.75
C LEU A 100 18.59 -7.54 -7.31
N ALA A 101 18.50 -6.47 -8.12
CA ALA A 101 18.83 -5.15 -7.66
C ALA A 101 18.00 -4.89 -6.38
N GLU A 102 18.61 -4.30 -5.35
CA GLU A 102 17.97 -4.09 -4.03
C GLU A 102 16.58 -3.44 -4.12
N GLY A 103 16.27 -2.68 -5.19
CA GLY A 103 14.98 -2.07 -5.44
C GLY A 103 13.88 -3.01 -5.96
N GLY A 104 14.20 -4.23 -6.41
CA GLY A 104 13.20 -5.18 -6.96
C GLY A 104 12.55 -6.08 -5.91
N ARG A 105 13.22 -6.31 -4.78
CA ARG A 105 12.72 -7.18 -3.71
C ARG A 105 11.50 -6.61 -2.99
N GLY A 106 11.48 -5.30 -2.76
CA GLY A 106 10.39 -4.64 -2.06
C GLY A 106 9.06 -4.74 -2.80
N LEU A 107 9.06 -4.53 -4.12
CA LEU A 107 7.85 -4.66 -4.92
C LEU A 107 7.40 -6.12 -5.09
N ALA A 108 8.33 -7.08 -5.12
CA ALA A 108 7.98 -8.49 -5.08
C ALA A 108 7.26 -8.86 -3.76
N LEU A 109 7.71 -8.30 -2.63
CA LEU A 109 7.02 -8.46 -1.35
C LEU A 109 5.63 -7.82 -1.37
N VAL A 110 5.51 -6.59 -1.89
CA VAL A 110 4.20 -5.93 -2.04
C VAL A 110 3.27 -6.77 -2.91
N ALA A 111 3.76 -7.31 -4.03
CA ALA A 111 2.98 -8.18 -4.91
C ALA A 111 2.51 -9.47 -4.23
N ALA A 112 3.28 -10.00 -3.29
CA ALA A 112 2.91 -11.19 -2.52
C ALA A 112 1.89 -10.91 -1.40
N LEU A 113 1.89 -9.70 -0.85
CA LEU A 113 1.06 -9.32 0.29
C LEU A 113 -0.25 -8.62 -0.10
N ALA A 114 -0.29 -7.95 -1.25
CA ALA A 114 -1.43 -7.17 -1.70
C ALA A 114 -2.36 -8.02 -2.60
N GLU A 115 -3.67 -7.75 -2.52
CA GLU A 115 -4.63 -8.28 -3.50
C GLU A 115 -4.39 -7.70 -4.89
N GLU A 116 -4.06 -6.41 -4.92
CA GLU A 116 -3.78 -5.65 -6.13
C GLU A 116 -2.70 -4.61 -5.82
N TRP A 117 -1.86 -4.30 -6.77
CA TRP A 117 -0.92 -3.20 -6.70
C TRP A 117 -0.62 -2.64 -8.09
N GLY A 118 -0.09 -1.43 -8.13
CA GLY A 118 0.26 -0.83 -9.40
C GLY A 118 0.94 0.52 -9.25
N VAL A 119 1.18 1.13 -10.41
CA VAL A 119 1.76 2.46 -10.53
C VAL A 119 0.85 3.31 -11.40
N ALA A 120 0.60 4.53 -10.97
CA ALA A 120 -0.20 5.51 -11.68
C ALA A 120 0.55 6.86 -11.75
N GLU A 121 0.18 7.70 -12.68
CA GLU A 121 0.62 9.09 -12.69
C GLU A 121 0.10 9.81 -11.43
N ARG A 122 0.91 10.72 -10.90
CA ARG A 122 0.51 11.51 -9.73
C ARG A 122 -0.58 12.50 -10.13
N PRO A 123 -1.74 12.50 -9.46
CA PRO A 123 -2.79 13.48 -9.74
C PRO A 123 -2.30 14.91 -9.46
N GLY A 124 -2.42 15.78 -10.46
CA GLY A 124 -2.18 17.22 -10.32
C GLY A 124 -0.72 17.66 -10.30
N GLY A 125 0.20 16.87 -10.86
CA GLY A 125 1.59 17.29 -11.00
C GLY A 125 2.53 16.20 -11.52
N PRO A 126 3.80 16.53 -11.77
CA PRO A 126 4.79 15.54 -12.17
C PRO A 126 5.03 14.53 -11.04
N GLY A 127 5.27 13.29 -11.42
CA GLY A 127 5.56 12.21 -10.48
C GLY A 127 4.70 10.98 -10.70
N LYS A 128 4.83 10.03 -9.78
CA LYS A 128 4.08 8.78 -9.81
C LYS A 128 3.50 8.48 -8.43
N THR A 129 2.47 7.66 -8.43
CA THR A 129 1.89 7.04 -7.23
C THR A 129 2.04 5.55 -7.34
N VAL A 130 2.76 4.94 -6.41
CA VAL A 130 2.76 3.48 -6.24
C VAL A 130 1.70 3.15 -5.21
N TRP A 131 0.84 2.20 -5.51
CA TRP A 131 -0.28 1.87 -4.66
C TRP A 131 -0.43 0.36 -4.50
N ALA A 132 -1.03 -0.05 -3.39
CA ALA A 132 -1.37 -1.43 -3.09
C ALA A 132 -2.70 -1.49 -2.33
N VAL A 133 -3.47 -2.55 -2.56
CA VAL A 133 -4.71 -2.86 -1.84
C VAL A 133 -4.47 -4.09 -0.98
N VAL A 134 -4.65 -3.93 0.32
CA VAL A 134 -4.53 -4.99 1.31
C VAL A 134 -5.92 -5.47 1.69
N SER A 135 -6.14 -6.79 1.68
CA SER A 135 -7.35 -7.41 2.23
C SER A 135 -7.39 -7.22 3.75
N CYS A 136 -8.49 -6.70 4.22
CA CYS A 136 -8.77 -6.56 5.64
C CYS A 136 -9.82 -7.56 6.13
N ALA A 137 -10.29 -8.44 5.25
CA ALA A 137 -11.10 -9.59 5.59
C ALA A 137 -10.21 -10.65 6.26
N GLY A 138 -9.86 -10.41 7.52
CA GLY A 138 -9.26 -11.42 8.35
C GLY A 138 -10.28 -12.48 8.71
N PRO A 139 -9.86 -13.71 9.13
CA PRO A 139 -10.76 -14.61 9.78
C PRO A 139 -11.36 -13.86 10.97
N GLN A 140 -12.66 -13.62 10.92
CA GLN A 140 -13.43 -13.16 12.07
C GLN A 140 -13.05 -14.05 13.23
N PRO A 141 -12.78 -13.54 14.46
CA PRO A 141 -12.67 -14.41 15.60
C PRO A 141 -13.99 -15.18 15.71
N VAL A 142 -13.97 -16.42 15.25
CA VAL A 142 -15.04 -17.34 15.50
C VAL A 142 -15.18 -17.46 17.01
N GLY A 143 -16.26 -16.91 17.54
CA GLY A 143 -16.67 -17.16 18.91
C GLY A 143 -16.65 -18.67 19.15
N PRO A 144 -16.53 -19.16 20.38
CA PRO A 144 -16.28 -20.56 20.70
C PRO A 144 -17.47 -21.42 20.26
N THR A 145 -17.38 -22.01 19.09
CA THR A 145 -18.28 -23.10 18.66
C THR A 145 -17.45 -24.15 17.93
N GLY A 146 -17.45 -25.32 18.54
CA GLY A 146 -16.76 -26.54 18.25
C GLY A 146 -16.55 -26.97 16.80
N GLY A 147 -15.37 -27.56 16.60
CA GLY A 147 -15.09 -28.75 15.81
C GLY A 147 -15.33 -28.71 14.31
N ALA A 148 -14.25 -28.68 13.57
CA ALA A 148 -13.93 -29.71 12.57
C ALA A 148 -12.70 -29.27 11.76
N LEU A 149 -11.69 -30.13 11.75
CA LEU A 149 -10.56 -30.12 10.81
C LEU A 149 -11.11 -30.56 9.45
N ASP A 150 -10.90 -29.76 8.40
CA ASP A 150 -10.58 -30.33 7.07
C ASP A 150 -10.25 -29.20 6.07
N GLY A 151 -9.24 -29.49 5.21
CA GLY A 151 -9.14 -28.87 3.89
C GLY A 151 -7.99 -27.87 3.67
N LEU A 152 -6.77 -28.41 3.49
CA LEU A 152 -5.74 -27.76 2.65
C LEU A 152 -6.33 -27.51 1.26
N ALA A 153 -6.55 -26.26 0.88
CA ALA A 153 -6.87 -25.88 -0.48
C ALA A 153 -5.86 -24.84 -0.98
N SER A 154 -5.21 -25.22 -2.04
CA SER A 154 -4.21 -24.53 -2.84
C SER A 154 -4.58 -23.10 -3.18
N VAL A 155 -3.62 -22.17 -3.00
CA VAL A 155 -3.68 -20.79 -3.48
C VAL A 155 -3.31 -20.80 -4.96
N PRO A 156 -4.17 -20.38 -5.90
CA PRO A 156 -3.76 -20.12 -7.25
C PRO A 156 -3.14 -18.73 -7.32
N GLY A 157 -1.84 -18.67 -7.62
CA GLY A 157 -1.16 -17.45 -8.00
C GLY A 157 -1.82 -16.83 -9.25
N ARG A 158 -2.26 -15.59 -9.15
CA ARG A 158 -2.66 -14.78 -10.32
C ARG A 158 -1.67 -13.64 -10.47
N ALA A 159 -0.69 -13.84 -11.35
CA ALA A 159 -0.01 -12.76 -12.02
C ALA A 159 -1.02 -12.09 -12.98
N GLY A 160 -1.33 -10.82 -12.72
CA GLY A 160 -2.20 -10.02 -13.58
C GLY A 160 -1.60 -8.64 -13.73
N GLN A 161 -0.77 -8.43 -14.77
CA GLN A 161 -0.51 -7.11 -15.32
C GLN A 161 -1.82 -6.57 -15.89
N GLY A 162 -2.33 -5.48 -15.33
CA GLY A 162 -3.50 -4.83 -15.87
C GLY A 162 -3.57 -3.40 -15.35
N VAL A 163 -3.23 -2.43 -16.23
CA VAL A 163 -3.68 -1.05 -16.08
C VAL A 163 -5.21 -1.06 -16.20
N ARG A 164 -5.89 -1.27 -15.10
CA ARG A 164 -7.32 -1.01 -14.96
C ARG A 164 -7.54 -0.43 -13.58
N GLN A 165 -8.15 0.73 -13.56
CA GLN A 165 -8.75 1.26 -12.35
C GLN A 165 -10.12 0.56 -12.17
N PRO A 166 -10.28 -0.38 -11.26
CA PRO A 166 -11.60 -0.83 -10.87
C PRO A 166 -12.18 0.17 -9.89
N GLY A 167 -13.40 0.59 -10.15
CA GLY A 167 -14.34 1.38 -9.36
C GLY A 167 -14.03 1.66 -7.89
N TRP A 168 -12.93 2.36 -7.63
CA TRP A 168 -12.65 2.98 -6.36
C TRP A 168 -13.17 4.41 -6.49
N ASP A 169 -14.34 4.71 -5.92
CA ASP A 169 -14.87 6.07 -5.87
C ASP A 169 -13.89 6.96 -5.10
N SER A 170 -12.98 7.60 -5.84
CA SER A 170 -12.21 8.72 -5.33
C SER A 170 -13.18 9.90 -5.19
N PRO A 171 -13.37 10.47 -3.99
CA PRO A 171 -14.13 11.70 -3.90
C PRO A 171 -13.41 12.77 -4.72
N ALA A 172 -14.12 13.34 -5.67
CA ALA A 172 -13.70 14.52 -6.41
C ALA A 172 -13.17 15.55 -5.42
N ARG A 173 -11.97 16.07 -5.67
CA ARG A 173 -11.44 17.22 -4.94
C ARG A 173 -12.28 18.40 -5.37
N ASP A 174 -13.17 18.89 -4.50
CA ASP A 174 -13.81 20.17 -4.66
C ASP A 174 -12.73 21.24 -4.78
N ALA A 175 -12.71 21.88 -5.94
CA ALA A 175 -11.91 23.06 -6.22
C ALA A 175 -12.44 24.18 -5.31
N VAL A 176 -11.63 24.56 -4.31
CA VAL A 176 -11.83 25.82 -3.60
C VAL A 176 -11.25 26.93 -4.49
N ARG A 177 -12.11 27.81 -4.89
CA ARG A 177 -11.78 29.10 -5.51
C ARG A 177 -11.04 30.01 -4.53
#